data_0d3b257755476fadde61864d981e22c0
#
_entry.id   0d3b257755476fadde61864d981e22c0
#
_cell.length_a   1.000
_cell.length_b   1.000
_cell.length_c   1.000
_cell.angle_alpha   90.00
_cell.angle_beta   90.00
_cell.angle_gamma   90.00
#
_symmetry.space_group_name_H-M   'P 1'
#
loop_
_entity.id
_entity.type
_entity.pdbx_description
1 polymer ?
#
loop_
_entity_poly.entity_id
_entity_poly.type
_entity_poly.pdbx_seq_one_letter_code
_entity_poly.pdbx_strand_id
1 'polypeptide(L)'
;MNRILEALNVEDLRLLAERRLPSFLFQYVETGHGDGSGVARNVEGFAKHLMLARCLQKVVPPDTSRTIFGHRYDLPFGISAVGAMGMFHPSADRYLAEVARDFNIPFILSGMSTMSIDDI
;
A
#
# COMPACT_ATOMS: atom_id res chain seq x y z
N MET A 1 -11.03 -20.72 -7.53
CA MET A 1 -10.01 -19.99 -8.28
C MET A 1 -9.73 -18.69 -7.52
N ASN A 2 -8.48 -18.39 -7.21
CA ASN A 2 -8.15 -17.22 -6.37
C ASN A 2 -8.11 -15.96 -7.26
N ARG A 3 -9.24 -15.24 -7.32
CA ARG A 3 -9.40 -14.03 -8.16
C ARG A 3 -8.40 -12.90 -7.84
N ILE A 4 -7.79 -12.93 -6.66
CA ILE A 4 -6.75 -11.94 -6.29
C ILE A 4 -5.51 -12.11 -7.18
N LEU A 5 -5.17 -13.34 -7.56
CA LEU A 5 -4.03 -13.63 -8.44
C LEU A 5 -4.29 -13.25 -9.91
N GLU A 6 -5.53 -12.93 -10.26
CA GLU A 6 -5.95 -12.49 -11.60
C GLU A 6 -5.96 -10.96 -11.73
N ALA A 7 -5.84 -10.23 -10.61
CA ALA A 7 -5.82 -8.78 -10.61
C ALA A 7 -4.52 -8.27 -11.25
N LEU A 8 -4.63 -7.40 -12.25
CA LEU A 8 -3.51 -6.82 -12.99
C LEU A 8 -3.08 -5.45 -12.45
N ASN A 9 -3.94 -4.80 -11.68
CA ASN A 9 -3.73 -3.46 -11.16
C ASN A 9 -4.53 -3.23 -9.86
N VAL A 10 -4.33 -2.07 -9.25
CA VAL A 10 -5.02 -1.69 -8.00
C VAL A 10 -6.53 -1.55 -8.20
N GLU A 11 -6.99 -1.11 -9.37
CA GLU A 11 -8.42 -0.97 -9.67
C GLU A 11 -9.14 -2.34 -9.67
N ASP A 12 -8.51 -3.38 -10.20
CA ASP A 12 -9.05 -4.73 -10.14
C ASP A 12 -9.21 -5.20 -8.68
N LEU A 13 -8.22 -4.87 -7.81
CA LEU A 13 -8.31 -5.16 -6.37
C LEU A 13 -9.41 -4.36 -5.69
N ARG A 14 -9.62 -3.09 -6.08
CA ARG A 14 -10.71 -2.24 -5.59
C ARG A 14 -12.08 -2.87 -5.90
N LEU A 15 -12.29 -3.33 -7.13
CA LEU A 15 -13.54 -4.01 -7.54
C LEU A 15 -13.76 -5.33 -6.81
N LEU A 16 -12.69 -6.04 -6.48
CA LEU A 16 -12.79 -7.25 -5.65
C LEU A 16 -13.15 -6.91 -4.20
N ALA A 17 -12.58 -5.84 -3.65
CA ALA A 17 -12.89 -5.36 -2.31
C ALA A 17 -14.35 -4.91 -2.19
N GLU A 18 -14.88 -4.17 -3.17
CA GLU A 18 -16.28 -3.74 -3.23
C GLU A 18 -17.27 -4.90 -3.11
N ARG A 19 -16.95 -6.03 -3.75
CA ARG A 19 -17.79 -7.23 -3.71
C ARG A 19 -17.67 -8.04 -2.43
N ARG A 20 -16.61 -7.83 -1.66
CA ARG A 20 -16.24 -8.65 -0.49
C ARG A 20 -16.51 -7.96 0.84
N LEU A 21 -16.33 -6.65 0.88
CA LEU A 21 -16.52 -5.86 2.09
C LEU A 21 -17.99 -5.48 2.30
N PRO A 22 -18.44 -5.34 3.55
CA PRO A 22 -19.68 -4.66 3.83
C PRO A 22 -19.69 -3.25 3.22
N SER A 23 -20.82 -2.84 2.63
CA SER A 23 -20.88 -1.59 1.84
C SER A 23 -20.48 -0.36 2.65
N PHE A 24 -20.79 -0.30 3.95
CA PHE A 24 -20.42 0.84 4.78
C PHE A 24 -18.90 0.95 5.00
N LEU A 25 -18.18 -0.19 5.10
CA LEU A 25 -16.73 -0.20 5.19
C LEU A 25 -16.09 0.20 3.86
N PHE A 26 -16.59 -0.34 2.77
CA PHE A 26 -16.11 0.03 1.45
C PHE A 26 -16.30 1.52 1.18
N GLN A 27 -17.50 2.06 1.46
CA GLN A 27 -17.81 3.48 1.29
C GLN A 27 -16.94 4.38 2.18
N TYR A 28 -16.64 3.96 3.39
CA TYR A 28 -15.76 4.71 4.30
C TYR A 28 -14.37 4.97 3.70
N VAL A 29 -13.81 4.00 2.98
CA VAL A 29 -12.50 4.16 2.30
C VAL A 29 -12.64 4.87 0.96
N GLU A 30 -13.69 4.53 0.19
CA GLU A 30 -13.89 5.00 -1.17
C GLU A 30 -14.15 6.51 -1.26
N THR A 31 -14.95 7.03 -0.34
CA THR A 31 -15.38 8.44 -0.41
C THR A 31 -14.29 9.42 0.04
N GLY A 32 -13.30 8.96 0.81
CA GLY A 32 -12.30 9.85 1.38
C GLY A 32 -12.89 10.85 2.37
N HIS A 33 -12.27 12.02 2.49
CA HIS A 33 -12.70 13.07 3.40
C HIS A 33 -13.28 14.28 2.64
N GLY A 34 -14.30 14.92 3.21
CA GLY A 34 -14.94 16.11 2.66
C GLY A 34 -15.64 15.82 1.32
N ASP A 35 -15.27 16.54 0.29
CA ASP A 35 -15.81 16.43 -1.08
C ASP A 35 -15.13 15.34 -1.93
N GLY A 36 -14.22 14.57 -1.35
CA GLY A 36 -13.45 13.54 -2.06
C GLY A 36 -12.33 14.08 -2.97
N SER A 37 -12.13 15.38 -3.05
CA SER A 37 -11.10 15.97 -3.92
C SER A 37 -9.68 15.51 -3.60
N GLY A 38 -9.42 15.13 -2.33
CA GLY A 38 -8.14 14.54 -1.91
C GLY A 38 -7.84 13.21 -2.58
N VAL A 39 -8.84 12.35 -2.73
CA VAL A 39 -8.72 11.05 -3.41
C VAL A 39 -8.36 11.26 -4.88
N ALA A 40 -9.09 12.15 -5.57
CA ALA A 40 -8.81 12.48 -6.96
C ALA A 40 -7.37 13.01 -7.15
N ARG A 41 -6.92 13.95 -6.31
CA ARG A 41 -5.54 14.48 -6.37
C ARG A 41 -4.47 13.43 -6.14
N ASN A 42 -4.71 12.46 -5.26
CA ASN A 42 -3.77 11.36 -5.02
C ASN A 42 -3.61 10.50 -6.27
N VAL A 43 -4.69 10.18 -6.97
CA VAL A 43 -4.65 9.42 -8.23
C VAL A 43 -3.97 10.22 -9.33
N GLU A 44 -4.36 11.49 -9.52
CA GLU A 44 -3.78 12.40 -10.51
C GLU A 44 -2.28 12.66 -10.27
N GLY A 45 -1.83 12.58 -9.02
CA GLY A 45 -0.43 12.73 -8.65
C GLY A 45 0.48 11.74 -9.39
N PHE A 46 0.05 10.50 -9.56
CA PHE A 46 0.80 9.48 -10.31
C PHE A 46 0.85 9.79 -11.81
N ALA A 47 -0.23 10.32 -12.39
CA ALA A 47 -0.28 10.65 -13.81
C ALA A 47 0.70 11.77 -14.23
N LYS A 48 1.19 12.56 -13.28
CA LYS A 48 2.21 13.60 -13.52
C LYS A 48 3.62 13.04 -13.74
N HIS A 49 3.84 11.76 -13.43
CA HIS A 49 5.14 11.12 -13.54
C HIS A 49 5.10 10.08 -14.65
N LEU A 50 5.82 10.35 -15.73
CA LEU A 50 5.89 9.45 -16.87
C LEU A 50 7.24 8.73 -16.88
N MET A 51 7.21 7.44 -17.19
CA MET A 51 8.43 6.66 -17.41
C MET A 51 8.88 6.81 -18.85
N LEU A 52 10.07 7.39 -19.05
CA LEU A 52 10.68 7.49 -20.37
C LEU A 52 11.49 6.21 -20.67
N ALA A 53 10.97 5.38 -21.56
CA ALA A 53 11.68 4.21 -22.04
C ALA A 53 12.88 4.63 -22.91
N ARG A 54 14.08 4.12 -22.58
CA ARG A 54 15.29 4.34 -23.38
C ARG A 54 15.78 3.01 -23.95
N CYS A 55 15.82 2.92 -25.28
CA CYS A 55 16.32 1.75 -25.99
C CYS A 55 17.84 1.76 -26.13
N LEU A 56 18.42 0.58 -26.36
CA LEU A 56 19.87 0.38 -26.69
C LEU A 56 20.84 0.90 -25.61
N GLN A 57 20.41 0.95 -24.36
CA GLN A 57 21.29 1.28 -23.23
C GLN A 57 21.66 0.02 -22.45
N LYS A 58 22.88 0.02 -21.90
CA LYS A 58 23.29 -1.04 -20.97
C LYS A 58 22.40 -0.97 -19.73
N VAL A 59 21.67 -2.06 -19.49
CA VAL A 59 20.84 -2.18 -18.27
C VAL A 59 21.75 -2.54 -17.11
N VAL A 60 21.90 -1.63 -16.17
CA VAL A 60 22.52 -1.88 -14.87
C VAL A 60 21.39 -1.85 -13.83
N PRO A 61 21.23 -2.90 -13.01
CA PRO A 61 20.23 -2.86 -11.94
C PRO A 61 20.44 -1.62 -11.07
N PRO A 62 19.43 -0.78 -10.87
CA PRO A 62 19.56 0.41 -10.03
C PRO A 62 19.70 0.01 -8.55
N ASP A 63 20.54 0.71 -7.80
CA ASP A 63 20.50 0.64 -6.33
C ASP A 63 19.32 1.48 -5.84
N THR A 64 18.26 0.81 -5.42
CA THR A 64 17.03 1.42 -4.87
C THR A 64 17.10 1.62 -3.36
N SER A 65 18.14 1.10 -2.70
CA SER A 65 18.24 1.17 -1.24
C SER A 65 18.31 2.60 -0.71
N ARG A 66 17.79 2.79 0.52
CA ARG A 66 17.84 4.07 1.25
C ARG A 66 18.11 3.81 2.72
N THR A 67 18.82 4.76 3.36
CA THR A 67 19.01 4.73 4.79
C THR A 67 18.05 5.69 5.45
N ILE A 68 17.22 5.19 6.37
CA ILE A 68 16.22 5.96 7.13
C ILE A 68 16.46 5.66 8.61
N PHE A 69 16.68 6.68 9.42
CA PHE A 69 16.99 6.56 10.86
C PHE A 69 18.14 5.58 11.17
N GLY A 70 19.17 5.54 10.32
CA GLY A 70 20.34 4.67 10.51
C GLY A 70 20.15 3.23 10.06
N HIS A 71 18.95 2.82 9.65
CA HIS A 71 18.66 1.51 9.09
C HIS A 71 18.61 1.56 7.56
N ARG A 72 19.27 0.61 6.89
CA ARG A 72 19.26 0.49 5.41
C ARG A 72 18.11 -0.37 4.98
N TYR A 73 17.25 0.20 4.14
CA TYR A 73 16.15 -0.48 3.46
C TYR A 73 16.47 -0.72 1.99
N ASP A 74 15.91 -1.78 1.41
CA ASP A 74 16.21 -2.20 0.04
C ASP A 74 15.44 -1.40 -1.00
N LEU A 75 14.28 -0.82 -0.61
CA LEU A 75 13.41 -0.05 -1.49
C LEU A 75 13.19 1.37 -0.95
N PRO A 76 12.97 2.36 -1.84
CA PRO A 76 12.81 3.77 -1.46
C PRO A 76 11.38 4.13 -1.02
N PHE A 77 10.59 3.16 -0.60
CA PHE A 77 9.23 3.33 -0.09
C PHE A 77 8.95 2.33 1.03
N GLY A 78 7.86 2.55 1.75
CA GLY A 78 7.43 1.68 2.84
C GLY A 78 5.92 1.65 2.97
N ILE A 79 5.43 0.93 3.96
CA ILE A 79 4.01 0.83 4.28
C ILE A 79 3.67 1.91 5.30
N SER A 80 2.78 2.82 4.91
CA SER A 80 2.31 3.91 5.75
C SER A 80 1.31 3.44 6.81
N ALA A 81 1.16 4.21 7.88
CA ALA A 81 0.19 3.96 8.93
C ALA A 81 -1.25 4.03 8.39
N VAL A 82 -2.00 2.96 8.58
CA VAL A 82 -3.44 2.88 8.27
C VAL A 82 -4.18 2.44 9.52
N GLY A 83 -5.14 3.27 9.97
CA GLY A 83 -5.93 2.98 11.17
C GLY A 83 -7.01 1.92 10.93
N ALA A 84 -7.38 1.21 12.01
CA ALA A 84 -8.52 0.31 12.06
C ALA A 84 -8.54 -0.80 10.97
N MET A 85 -7.36 -1.25 10.53
CA MET A 85 -7.24 -2.25 9.45
C MET A 85 -7.91 -3.58 9.79
N GLY A 86 -7.98 -3.95 11.06
CA GLY A 86 -8.68 -5.16 11.50
C GLY A 86 -10.18 -5.18 11.20
N MET A 87 -10.78 -4.02 10.89
CA MET A 87 -12.17 -3.93 10.43
C MET A 87 -12.34 -4.46 8.99
N PHE A 88 -11.28 -4.41 8.19
CA PHE A 88 -11.28 -4.85 6.80
C PHE A 88 -10.77 -6.29 6.65
N HIS A 89 -9.73 -6.61 7.39
CA HIS A 89 -9.17 -7.96 7.40
C HIS A 89 -8.55 -8.28 8.78
N PRO A 90 -8.92 -9.40 9.40
CA PRO A 90 -8.30 -9.84 10.66
C PRO A 90 -6.79 -9.92 10.52
N SER A 91 -6.05 -9.42 11.52
CA SER A 91 -4.58 -9.43 11.56
C SER A 91 -3.90 -8.70 10.37
N ALA A 92 -4.58 -7.75 9.71
CA ALA A 92 -4.02 -7.04 8.56
C ALA A 92 -2.70 -6.33 8.88
N ASP A 93 -2.60 -5.68 10.05
CA ASP A 93 -1.38 -5.00 10.48
C ASP A 93 -0.19 -5.97 10.56
N ARG A 94 -0.38 -7.18 11.12
CA ARG A 94 0.66 -8.21 11.18
C ARG A 94 1.11 -8.67 9.81
N TYR A 95 0.17 -8.96 8.90
CA TYR A 95 0.53 -9.39 7.54
C TYR A 95 1.33 -8.33 6.81
N LEU A 96 0.99 -7.04 6.98
CA LEU A 96 1.74 -5.96 6.38
C LEU A 96 3.13 -5.81 7.00
N ALA A 97 3.26 -5.99 8.32
CA ALA A 97 4.56 -5.97 9.00
C ALA A 97 5.46 -7.13 8.54
N GLU A 98 4.89 -8.34 8.41
CA GLU A 98 5.60 -9.51 7.87
C GLU A 98 6.11 -9.25 6.44
N VAL A 99 5.26 -8.71 5.56
CA VAL A 99 5.66 -8.34 4.20
C VAL A 99 6.75 -7.26 4.23
N ALA A 100 6.60 -6.24 5.08
CA ALA A 100 7.61 -5.19 5.19
C ALA A 100 8.97 -5.73 5.65
N ARG A 101 8.98 -6.66 6.61
CA ARG A 101 10.19 -7.37 7.05
C ARG A 101 10.81 -8.17 5.91
N ASP A 102 10.01 -8.96 5.21
CA ASP A 102 10.48 -9.88 4.17
C ASP A 102 11.07 -9.13 2.96
N PHE A 103 10.55 -7.94 2.66
CA PHE A 103 11.06 -7.05 1.60
C PHE A 103 12.06 -5.99 2.12
N ASN A 104 12.39 -6.03 3.40
CA ASN A 104 13.25 -5.04 4.05
C ASN A 104 12.85 -3.60 3.69
N ILE A 105 11.57 -3.25 3.94
CA ILE A 105 11.02 -1.91 3.75
C ILE A 105 10.46 -1.36 5.07
N PRO A 106 10.37 -0.02 5.23
CA PRO A 106 9.77 0.56 6.43
C PRO A 106 8.29 0.17 6.59
N PHE A 107 7.89 -0.14 7.82
CA PHE A 107 6.50 -0.26 8.23
C PHE A 107 6.20 0.72 9.36
N ILE A 108 5.09 1.43 9.25
CA ILE A 108 4.64 2.38 10.27
C ILE A 108 3.32 1.88 10.83
N LEU A 109 3.33 1.42 12.07
CA LEU A 109 2.11 1.03 12.77
C LEU A 109 1.28 2.27 13.11
N SER A 110 -0.03 2.18 12.85
CA SER A 110 -0.98 3.24 13.22
C SER A 110 -1.22 3.25 14.73
N GLY A 111 -1.31 4.44 15.31
CA GLY A 111 -1.81 4.61 16.69
C GLY A 111 -3.26 4.16 16.87
N MET A 112 -4.01 3.93 15.77
CA MET A 112 -5.35 3.37 15.75
C MET A 112 -5.36 1.92 15.22
N SER A 113 -4.24 1.22 15.33
CA SER A 113 -4.22 -0.22 15.02
C SER A 113 -5.18 -0.98 15.93
N THR A 114 -5.76 -2.04 15.40
CA THR A 114 -6.56 -3.00 16.18
C THR A 114 -5.73 -4.08 16.84
N MET A 115 -4.41 -4.05 16.64
CA MET A 115 -3.43 -4.96 17.25
C MET A 115 -2.46 -4.19 18.15
N SER A 116 -1.95 -4.84 19.18
CA SER A 116 -0.89 -4.26 20.00
C SER A 116 0.45 -4.35 19.26
N ILE A 117 1.41 -3.50 19.66
CA ILE A 117 2.76 -3.53 19.09
C ILE A 117 3.48 -4.85 19.41
N ASP A 118 3.11 -5.50 20.51
CA ASP A 118 3.72 -6.77 20.95
C ASP A 118 3.20 -7.98 20.15
N ASP A 119 2.10 -7.78 19.40
CA ASP A 119 1.47 -8.84 18.59
C ASP A 119 1.90 -8.78 17.11
N ILE A 120 2.72 -7.81 16.73
CA ILE A 120 3.19 -7.53 15.38
C ILE A 120 4.68 -7.81 15.25
#